data_240be578c4d44a5be29200d86dd83345
#
_entry.id   240be578c4d44a5be29200d86dd83345
#
_cell.length_a   1.000
_cell.length_b   1.000
_cell.length_c   1.000
_cell.angle_alpha   90.00
_cell.angle_beta   90.00
_cell.angle_gamma   90.00
#
_symmetry.space_group_name_H-M   'P 1'
#
loop_
_entity.id
_entity.type
_entity.pdbx_description
1 polymer ?
#
loop_
_entity_poly.entity_id
_entity_poly.type
_entity_poly.pdbx_seq_one_letter_code
_entity_poly.pdbx_strand_id
1 'polypeptide(L)'
;LEEEDCKSNGWLLDGFPRTQAQAQALADAGISGDCFIMLNVPNEVLVERVVGRRTDPETGDIYHMTFSPPSDTNVIARLVQRSDDTEEKVMVRLEQYHANVEAVKGSYNDIIVEIDGLGKPEEVFKAIESAVVAKVSV
;
A
#
# COMPACT_ATOMS: atom_id res chain seq x y z
N LEU A 1 -17.54 6.34 -3.13
CA LEU A 1 -17.84 5.04 -3.75
C LEU A 1 -19.23 4.97 -4.39
N GLU A 2 -20.04 6.00 -4.21
CA GLU A 2 -21.38 6.09 -4.81
C GLU A 2 -21.36 6.68 -6.24
N GLU A 3 -20.23 7.12 -6.72
CA GLU A 3 -20.01 7.67 -8.05
C GLU A 3 -20.31 6.61 -9.13
N GLU A 4 -20.80 7.06 -10.28
CA GLU A 4 -21.17 6.15 -11.38
C GLU A 4 -20.01 5.33 -11.92
N ASP A 5 -18.80 5.88 -11.95
CA ASP A 5 -17.61 5.16 -12.38
C ASP A 5 -17.21 4.06 -11.38
N CYS A 6 -17.39 4.30 -10.08
CA CYS A 6 -17.16 3.29 -9.05
C CYS A 6 -18.14 2.12 -9.18
N LYS A 7 -19.39 2.43 -9.48
CA LYS A 7 -20.43 1.41 -9.69
C LYS A 7 -20.20 0.61 -10.96
N SER A 8 -19.70 1.26 -12.01
CA SER A 8 -19.48 0.63 -13.32
C SER A 8 -18.16 -0.11 -13.45
N ASN A 9 -17.09 0.43 -12.85
CA ASN A 9 -15.72 -0.05 -13.03
C ASN A 9 -15.10 -0.63 -11.76
N GLY A 10 -15.82 -0.52 -10.63
CA GLY A 10 -15.30 -0.93 -9.34
C GLY A 10 -14.43 0.14 -8.69
N TRP A 11 -13.80 -0.22 -7.58
CA TRP A 11 -12.97 0.69 -6.80
C TRP A 11 -11.85 -0.06 -6.07
N LEU A 12 -10.81 0.68 -5.75
CA LEU A 12 -9.70 0.22 -4.93
C LEU A 12 -9.50 1.21 -3.78
N LEU A 13 -9.50 0.70 -2.55
CA LEU A 13 -9.11 1.49 -1.38
C LEU A 13 -7.66 1.19 -1.03
N ASP A 14 -6.83 2.21 -1.01
CA ASP A 14 -5.43 2.12 -0.64
C ASP A 14 -5.18 2.92 0.63
N GLY A 15 -4.68 2.24 1.66
CA GLY A 15 -4.43 2.86 2.96
C GLY A 15 -5.67 3.08 3.82
N PHE A 16 -6.79 2.46 3.50
CA PHE A 16 -8.03 2.51 4.28
C PHE A 16 -8.81 1.21 4.08
N PRO A 17 -9.40 0.60 5.12
CA PRO A 17 -9.34 0.98 6.54
C PRO A 17 -7.98 0.66 7.19
N ARG A 18 -7.62 1.43 8.20
CA ARG A 18 -6.40 1.21 9.01
C ARG A 18 -6.70 0.81 10.44
N THR A 19 -7.96 0.94 10.86
CA THR A 19 -8.42 0.59 12.21
C THR A 19 -9.70 -0.21 12.13
N GLN A 20 -10.00 -0.92 13.23
CA GLN A 20 -11.26 -1.65 13.34
C GLN A 20 -12.49 -0.72 13.24
N ALA A 21 -12.40 0.46 13.83
CA ALA A 21 -13.47 1.46 13.76
C ALA A 21 -13.76 1.90 12.32
N GLN A 22 -12.73 2.07 11.52
CA GLN A 22 -12.87 2.40 10.10
C GLN A 22 -13.47 1.24 9.30
N ALA A 23 -13.05 0.01 9.58
CA ALA A 23 -13.63 -1.19 8.96
C ALA A 23 -15.12 -1.33 9.32
N GLN A 24 -15.47 -1.07 10.58
CA GLN A 24 -16.86 -1.08 11.03
C GLN A 24 -17.70 -0.01 10.35
N ALA A 25 -17.13 1.20 10.17
CA ALA A 25 -17.83 2.28 9.48
C ALA A 25 -18.15 1.92 8.02
N LEU A 26 -17.26 1.21 7.33
CA LEU A 26 -17.54 0.70 5.97
C LEU A 26 -18.67 -0.32 6.00
N ALA A 27 -18.64 -1.25 6.94
CA ALA A 27 -19.70 -2.27 7.08
C ALA A 27 -21.05 -1.62 7.40
N ASP A 28 -21.08 -0.65 8.29
CA ASP A 28 -22.31 0.10 8.66
C ASP A 28 -22.88 0.89 7.48
N ALA A 29 -22.00 1.35 6.58
CA ALA A 29 -22.40 2.01 5.33
C ALA A 29 -22.83 1.04 4.23
N GLY A 30 -22.80 -0.27 4.49
CA GLY A 30 -23.14 -1.29 3.50
C GLY A 30 -22.06 -1.49 2.42
N ILE A 31 -20.86 -1.03 2.66
CA ILE A 31 -19.75 -1.12 1.71
C ILE A 31 -18.93 -2.37 2.04
N SER A 32 -18.90 -3.32 1.12
CA SER A 32 -18.12 -4.56 1.21
C SER A 32 -17.21 -4.69 -0.01
N GLY A 33 -16.00 -5.19 0.20
CA GLY A 33 -15.07 -5.50 -0.89
C GLY A 33 -15.19 -6.96 -1.31
N ASP A 34 -14.71 -7.24 -2.51
CA ASP A 34 -14.63 -8.62 -3.04
C ASP A 34 -13.29 -9.28 -2.71
N CYS A 35 -12.25 -8.50 -2.52
CA CYS A 35 -10.91 -8.98 -2.22
C CYS A 35 -10.17 -7.99 -1.33
N PHE A 36 -9.53 -8.51 -0.30
CA PHE A 36 -8.63 -7.75 0.57
C PHE A 36 -7.20 -8.26 0.34
N ILE A 37 -6.35 -7.42 -0.23
CA ILE A 37 -4.96 -7.77 -0.48
C ILE A 37 -4.09 -7.26 0.66
N MET A 38 -3.35 -8.17 1.27
CA MET A 38 -2.37 -7.84 2.29
C MET A 38 -0.97 -8.16 1.79
N LEU A 39 -0.16 -7.14 1.63
CA LEU A 39 1.25 -7.31 1.26
C LEU A 39 2.10 -7.50 2.51
N ASN A 40 2.73 -8.65 2.61
CA ASN A 40 3.62 -8.98 3.71
C ASN A 40 5.05 -8.62 3.36
N VAL A 41 5.62 -7.69 4.10
CA VAL A 41 7.02 -7.24 3.96
C VAL A 41 7.62 -7.08 5.35
N PRO A 42 8.83 -7.60 5.61
CA PRO A 42 9.51 -7.39 6.88
C PRO A 42 9.72 -5.91 7.20
N ASN A 43 9.67 -5.55 8.48
CA ASN A 43 9.79 -4.17 8.92
C ASN A 43 11.08 -3.50 8.44
N GLU A 44 12.19 -4.21 8.50
CA GLU A 44 13.50 -3.71 8.08
C GLU A 44 13.50 -3.30 6.61
N VAL A 45 12.84 -4.08 5.76
CA VAL A 45 12.71 -3.80 4.33
C VAL A 45 11.80 -2.61 4.09
N LEU A 46 10.70 -2.49 4.85
CA LEU A 46 9.80 -1.34 4.76
C LEU A 46 10.51 -0.04 5.16
N VAL A 47 11.27 -0.07 6.25
CA VAL A 47 12.07 1.09 6.68
C VAL A 47 13.05 1.49 5.58
N GLU A 48 13.80 0.55 5.04
CA GLU A 48 14.77 0.81 3.97
C GLU A 48 14.12 1.41 2.72
N ARG A 49 12.97 0.85 2.30
CA ARG A 49 12.22 1.35 1.14
C ARG A 49 11.75 2.79 1.32
N VAL A 50 11.25 3.12 2.51
CA VAL A 50 10.70 4.47 2.78
C VAL A 50 11.80 5.48 3.02
N VAL A 51 12.82 5.14 3.81
CA VAL A 51 13.94 6.06 4.13
C VAL A 51 14.75 6.39 2.88
N GLY A 52 14.92 5.43 1.97
CA GLY A 52 15.63 5.65 0.70
C GLY A 52 14.81 6.33 -0.39
N ARG A 53 13.52 6.55 -0.17
CA ARG A 53 12.64 7.17 -1.16
C ARG A 53 12.95 8.66 -1.34
N ARG A 54 12.92 9.10 -2.59
CA ARG A 54 13.08 10.50 -2.96
C ARG A 54 12.06 10.87 -4.03
N THR A 55 11.65 12.11 -4.04
CA THR A 55 10.70 12.65 -5.02
C THR A 55 11.35 13.77 -5.80
N ASP A 56 11.17 13.76 -7.12
CA ASP A 56 11.53 14.89 -7.98
C ASP A 56 10.39 15.90 -7.94
N PRO A 57 10.60 17.10 -7.37
CA PRO A 57 9.52 18.08 -7.23
C PRO A 57 9.07 18.70 -8.56
N GLU A 58 9.88 18.58 -9.62
CA GLU A 58 9.53 19.11 -10.93
C GLU A 58 8.65 18.16 -11.75
N THR A 59 8.95 16.86 -11.70
CA THR A 59 8.23 15.86 -12.50
C THR A 59 7.22 15.05 -11.69
N GLY A 60 7.36 15.00 -10.37
CA GLY A 60 6.58 14.14 -9.48
C GLY A 60 7.06 12.70 -9.46
N ASP A 61 8.10 12.37 -10.20
CA ASP A 61 8.65 11.01 -10.24
C ASP A 61 9.25 10.61 -8.90
N ILE A 62 9.10 9.33 -8.58
CA ILE A 62 9.59 8.73 -7.33
C ILE A 62 10.80 7.86 -7.64
N TYR A 63 11.88 8.10 -6.91
CA TYR A 63 13.11 7.34 -6.99
C TYR A 63 13.46 6.72 -5.64
N HIS A 64 14.37 5.75 -5.68
CA HIS A 64 14.99 5.18 -4.49
C HIS A 64 16.51 5.23 -4.64
N MET A 65 17.20 5.78 -3.66
CA MET A 65 18.64 6.02 -3.77
C MET A 65 19.47 4.75 -3.95
N THR A 66 18.98 3.62 -3.47
CA THR A 66 19.66 2.31 -3.60
C THR A 66 19.08 1.47 -4.74
N PHE A 67 17.75 1.35 -4.82
CA PHE A 67 17.09 0.38 -5.71
C PHE A 67 16.70 0.93 -7.08
N SER A 68 16.48 2.24 -7.17
CA SER A 68 16.08 2.90 -8.41
C SER A 68 16.61 4.34 -8.44
N PRO A 69 17.94 4.53 -8.41
CA PRO A 69 18.52 5.86 -8.44
C PRO A 69 18.33 6.50 -9.82
N PRO A 70 18.17 7.84 -9.89
CA PRO A 70 18.15 8.52 -11.16
C PRO A 70 19.54 8.56 -11.77
N SER A 71 19.61 8.55 -13.09
CA SER A 71 20.88 8.63 -13.84
C SER A 71 21.29 10.07 -14.18
N ASP A 72 20.34 10.99 -14.20
CA ASP A 72 20.58 12.40 -14.51
C ASP A 72 21.04 13.18 -13.28
N THR A 73 22.21 13.80 -13.34
CA THR A 73 22.78 14.58 -12.24
C THR A 73 21.92 15.80 -11.87
N ASN A 74 21.21 16.39 -12.83
CA ASN A 74 20.28 17.49 -12.56
C ASN A 74 19.07 17.02 -11.72
N VAL A 75 18.57 15.81 -11.99
CA VAL A 75 17.53 15.20 -11.18
C VAL A 75 18.01 14.91 -9.78
N ILE A 76 19.19 14.31 -9.63
CA ILE A 76 19.80 14.01 -8.33
C ILE A 76 19.91 15.28 -7.47
N ALA A 77 20.33 16.40 -8.08
CA ALA A 77 20.54 17.65 -7.37
C ALA A 77 19.25 18.28 -6.81
N ARG A 78 18.08 17.96 -7.37
CA ARG A 78 16.79 18.53 -6.94
C ARG A 78 15.91 17.57 -6.14
N LEU A 79 16.31 16.31 -5.94
CA LEU A 79 15.53 15.34 -5.21
C LEU A 79 15.29 15.78 -3.77
N VAL A 80 14.08 15.53 -3.27
CA VAL A 80 13.69 15.83 -1.90
C VAL A 80 13.18 14.57 -1.20
N GLN A 81 13.47 14.49 0.10
CA GLN A 81 12.89 13.49 0.97
C GLN A 81 11.59 14.05 1.58
N ARG A 82 10.52 13.28 1.59
CA ARG A 82 9.28 13.67 2.27
C ARG A 82 9.53 13.79 3.76
N SER A 83 8.86 14.74 4.41
CA SER A 83 9.05 15.02 5.85
C SER A 83 8.73 13.84 6.76
N ASP A 84 7.87 12.90 6.31
CA ASP A 84 7.46 11.70 7.03
C ASP A 84 8.22 10.43 6.62
N ASP A 85 9.19 10.53 5.72
CA ASP A 85 10.03 9.42 5.25
C ASP A 85 11.32 9.24 6.08
N THR A 86 11.35 9.71 7.30
CA THR A 86 12.45 9.49 8.25
C THR A 86 12.26 8.16 8.98
N GLU A 87 13.37 7.53 9.39
CA GLU A 87 13.35 6.26 10.11
C GLU A 87 12.46 6.33 11.36
N GLU A 88 12.59 7.37 12.15
CA GLU A 88 11.79 7.58 13.36
C GLU A 88 10.28 7.59 13.08
N LYS A 89 9.85 8.34 12.08
CA LYS A 89 8.44 8.44 11.70
C LYS A 89 7.91 7.15 11.08
N VAL A 90 8.73 6.44 10.31
CA VAL A 90 8.38 5.14 9.75
C VAL A 90 8.17 4.12 10.85
N MET A 91 9.04 4.09 11.85
CA MET A 91 8.92 3.17 13.00
C MET A 91 7.61 3.42 13.77
N VAL A 92 7.24 4.67 14.00
CA VAL A 92 5.95 5.02 14.65
C VAL A 92 4.77 4.50 13.82
N ARG A 93 4.79 4.69 12.51
CA ARG A 93 3.73 4.17 11.62
C ARG A 93 3.64 2.65 11.65
N LEU A 94 4.76 1.95 11.70
CA LEU A 94 4.81 0.49 11.80
C LEU A 94 4.24 -0.01 13.11
N GLU A 95 4.54 0.64 14.22
CA GLU A 95 3.95 0.31 15.52
C GLU A 95 2.43 0.45 15.49
N GLN A 96 1.90 1.54 14.95
CA GLN A 96 0.46 1.75 14.78
C GLN A 96 -0.16 0.70 13.85
N TYR A 97 0.51 0.36 12.76
CA TYR A 97 0.08 -0.68 11.84
C TYR A 97 -0.05 -2.04 12.56
N HIS A 98 0.98 -2.46 13.29
CA HIS A 98 0.97 -3.74 14.00
C HIS A 98 -0.07 -3.78 15.13
N ALA A 99 -0.34 -2.65 15.77
CA ALA A 99 -1.36 -2.56 16.79
C ALA A 99 -2.79 -2.77 16.25
N ASN A 100 -3.02 -2.45 14.99
CA ASN A 100 -4.36 -2.45 14.39
C ASN A 100 -4.59 -3.55 13.35
N VAL A 101 -3.53 -4.11 12.76
CA VAL A 101 -3.64 -5.00 11.59
C VAL A 101 -4.47 -6.26 11.87
N GLU A 102 -4.31 -6.88 13.02
CA GLU A 102 -5.05 -8.11 13.36
C GLU A 102 -6.56 -7.86 13.47
N ALA A 103 -6.95 -6.74 14.04
CA ALA A 103 -8.36 -6.36 14.13
C ALA A 103 -8.96 -6.05 12.77
N VAL A 104 -8.21 -5.39 11.88
CA VAL A 104 -8.64 -5.13 10.50
C VAL A 104 -8.74 -6.43 9.71
N LYS A 105 -7.74 -7.32 9.80
CA LYS A 105 -7.78 -8.65 9.17
C LYS A 105 -8.99 -9.44 9.62
N GLY A 106 -9.33 -9.40 10.90
CA GLY A 106 -10.48 -10.09 11.45
C GLY A 106 -11.82 -9.68 10.82
N SER A 107 -11.91 -8.45 10.32
CA SER A 107 -13.10 -7.96 9.61
C SER A 107 -13.21 -8.47 8.18
N TYR A 108 -12.15 -9.05 7.61
CA TYR A 108 -12.06 -9.45 6.20
C TYR A 108 -11.57 -10.89 6.00
N ASN A 109 -11.72 -11.76 6.99
CA ASN A 109 -11.23 -13.15 6.96
C ASN A 109 -11.69 -13.95 5.73
N ASP A 110 -12.88 -13.67 5.21
CA ASP A 110 -13.46 -14.42 4.10
C ASP A 110 -12.89 -14.00 2.74
N ILE A 111 -12.33 -12.82 2.64
CA ILE A 111 -11.87 -12.23 1.38
C ILE A 111 -10.38 -11.87 1.38
N ILE A 112 -9.67 -12.11 2.48
CA ILE A 112 -8.26 -11.76 2.59
C ILE A 112 -7.39 -12.70 1.78
N VAL A 113 -6.40 -12.12 1.07
CA VAL A 113 -5.31 -12.83 0.41
C VAL A 113 -4.00 -12.18 0.84
N GLU A 114 -3.13 -12.96 1.45
CA GLU A 114 -1.80 -12.51 1.85
C GLU A 114 -0.81 -12.78 0.72
N ILE A 115 -0.04 -11.75 0.34
CA ILE A 115 0.93 -11.82 -0.75
C ILE A 115 2.29 -11.37 -0.23
N ASP A 116 3.33 -12.13 -0.58
CA ASP A 116 4.72 -11.76 -0.30
C ASP A 116 5.10 -10.54 -1.14
N GLY A 117 5.42 -9.44 -0.47
CA GLY A 117 5.80 -8.19 -1.11
C GLY A 117 7.31 -8.00 -1.32
N LEU A 118 8.13 -9.04 -1.08
CA LEU A 118 9.59 -8.98 -1.21
C LEU A 118 10.11 -9.10 -2.64
N GLY A 119 9.33 -9.70 -3.54
CA GLY A 119 9.73 -9.91 -4.91
C GLY A 119 9.85 -8.61 -5.72
N LYS A 120 10.20 -8.77 -6.99
CA LYS A 120 10.20 -7.64 -7.94
C LYS A 120 8.78 -7.11 -8.12
N PRO A 121 8.61 -5.80 -8.44
CA PRO A 121 7.28 -5.23 -8.64
C PRO A 121 6.41 -6.01 -9.63
N GLU A 122 6.98 -6.52 -10.72
CA GLU A 122 6.25 -7.30 -11.71
C GLU A 122 5.75 -8.65 -11.16
N GLU A 123 6.54 -9.29 -10.33
CA GLU A 123 6.18 -10.58 -9.69
C GLU A 123 5.09 -10.37 -8.65
N VAL A 124 5.21 -9.34 -7.83
CA VAL A 124 4.20 -8.96 -6.84
C VAL A 124 2.89 -8.59 -7.56
N PHE A 125 2.97 -7.80 -8.63
CA PHE A 125 1.80 -7.42 -9.43
C PHE A 125 1.06 -8.64 -9.99
N LYS A 126 1.79 -9.61 -10.56
CA LYS A 126 1.19 -10.86 -11.08
C LYS A 126 0.48 -11.66 -10.00
N ALA A 127 1.05 -11.70 -8.80
CA ALA A 127 0.43 -12.37 -7.67
C ALA A 127 -0.87 -11.66 -7.25
N ILE A 128 -0.86 -10.33 -7.20
CA ILE A 128 -2.05 -9.53 -6.92
C ILE A 128 -3.12 -9.73 -7.99
N GLU A 129 -2.74 -9.64 -9.26
CA GLU A 129 -3.66 -9.84 -10.39
C GLU A 129 -4.33 -11.21 -10.32
N SER A 130 -3.55 -12.26 -10.09
CA SER A 130 -4.07 -13.63 -9.96
C SER A 130 -5.05 -13.76 -8.80
N ALA A 131 -4.75 -13.13 -7.66
CA ALA A 131 -5.62 -13.15 -6.49
C ALA A 131 -6.94 -12.42 -6.75
N VAL A 132 -6.88 -11.24 -7.36
CA VAL A 132 -8.07 -10.45 -7.71
C VAL A 132 -8.95 -11.20 -8.70
N VAL A 133 -8.36 -11.74 -9.77
CA VAL A 133 -9.11 -12.51 -10.77
C VAL A 133 -9.79 -13.73 -10.14
N ALA A 134 -9.10 -14.45 -9.26
CA ALA A 134 -9.67 -15.61 -8.57
C ALA A 134 -10.84 -15.25 -7.64
N LYS A 135 -10.83 -14.07 -7.03
CA LYS A 135 -11.88 -13.61 -6.11
C LYS A 135 -13.06 -12.94 -6.81
N VAL A 136 -12.81 -12.23 -7.90
CA VAL A 136 -13.80 -11.40 -8.59
C VAL A 136 -14.40 -12.11 -9.81
N SER A 137 -13.68 -13.03 -10.44
CA SER A 137 -14.17 -13.84 -11.57
C SER A 137 -15.06 -15.00 -11.07
N VAL A 138 -16.28 -14.70 -10.86
CA VAL A 138 -17.26 -15.74 -10.51
C VAL A 138 -18.20 -15.97 -11.68
#